data_2a213fd605abf9823fcbe53dcc6fd268
#
_entry.id   2a213fd605abf9823fcbe53dcc6fd268
#
_cell.length_a   1.000
_cell.length_b   1.000
_cell.length_c   1.000
_cell.angle_alpha   90.00
_cell.angle_beta   90.00
_cell.angle_gamma   90.00
#
_symmetry.space_group_name_H-M   'P 1'
#
loop_
_entity.id
_entity.type
_entity.pdbx_description
1 polymer ?
#
loop_
_entity_poly.entity_id
_entity_poly.type
_entity_poly.pdbx_seq_one_letter_code
_entity_poly.pdbx_strand_id
1 'polypeptide(L)'
;LLFGFSAFASAAPFEGIGRTATDAEIKAWDIDVRPDFVGLPPGSGSVADGEMLWIEKCSSCHGDFGDANHVFPPLIGNTTAQDIETGRAAALKDPGRTRTTIMKVSTVSTLWDFINRAMPWDKPKSLKTDEVYAVLAYLLNLAEIVPADYVLSNENIAWVQSRMPNRNGMTLDHGMWKIDGK
;
A
#
# COMPACT_ATOMS: atom_id res chain seq x y z
N LEU A 1 5.58 -35.20 50.33
CA LEU A 1 6.59 -34.75 49.35
C LEU A 1 5.93 -33.68 48.44
N LEU A 2 6.23 -32.40 48.70
CA LEU A 2 5.84 -31.29 47.82
C LEU A 2 6.98 -31.10 46.81
N PHE A 3 6.71 -31.35 45.53
CA PHE A 3 7.58 -30.99 44.42
C PHE A 3 7.38 -29.50 44.10
N GLY A 4 8.33 -28.67 44.50
CA GLY A 4 8.38 -27.27 44.05
C GLY A 4 8.77 -27.19 42.60
N PHE A 5 7.87 -26.73 41.71
CA PHE A 5 8.20 -26.34 40.35
C PHE A 5 8.90 -24.96 40.42
N SER A 6 10.21 -24.95 40.24
CA SER A 6 10.95 -23.71 39.95
C SER A 6 10.67 -23.31 38.51
N ALA A 7 9.84 -22.31 38.32
CA ALA A 7 9.71 -21.65 37.02
C ALA A 7 11.01 -20.88 36.76
N PHE A 8 11.81 -21.35 35.81
CA PHE A 8 12.90 -20.58 35.25
C PHE A 8 12.29 -19.45 34.41
N ALA A 9 12.30 -18.23 34.99
CA ALA A 9 12.03 -17.04 34.20
C ALA A 9 13.19 -16.92 33.19
N SER A 10 12.90 -17.18 31.92
CA SER A 10 13.82 -16.90 30.83
C SER A 10 13.94 -15.38 30.73
N ALA A 11 15.08 -14.80 31.10
CA ALA A 11 15.34 -13.40 30.90
C ALA A 11 15.22 -13.09 29.41
N ALA A 12 14.48 -12.04 29.06
CA ALA A 12 14.38 -11.58 27.67
C ALA A 12 15.80 -11.21 27.19
N PRO A 13 16.18 -11.57 25.95
CA PRO A 13 17.56 -11.40 25.44
C PRO A 13 18.02 -9.93 25.37
N PHE A 14 17.12 -8.97 25.65
CA PHE A 14 17.38 -7.53 25.62
C PHE A 14 17.06 -6.84 26.95
N GLU A 15 17.06 -7.57 28.07
CA GLU A 15 16.81 -6.99 29.37
C GLU A 15 17.86 -5.93 29.72
N GLY A 16 17.39 -4.74 30.13
CA GLY A 16 18.26 -3.58 30.42
C GLY A 16 18.72 -2.77 29.22
N ILE A 17 18.29 -3.13 28.00
CA ILE A 17 18.56 -2.35 26.77
C ILE A 17 17.32 -1.53 26.41
N GLY A 18 17.48 -0.19 26.42
CA GLY A 18 16.39 0.73 26.12
C GLY A 18 15.40 0.89 27.27
N ARG A 19 14.26 1.45 26.95
CA ARG A 19 13.09 1.64 27.85
C ARG A 19 11.79 1.42 27.10
N THR A 20 10.73 1.21 27.83
CA THR A 20 9.38 1.21 27.24
C THR A 20 9.08 2.58 26.65
N ALA A 21 8.59 2.61 25.40
CA ALA A 21 8.12 3.83 24.77
C ALA A 21 6.86 4.35 25.49
N THR A 22 6.74 5.66 25.57
CA THR A 22 5.50 6.29 26.08
C THR A 22 4.41 6.27 25.01
N ASP A 23 3.14 6.37 25.43
CA ASP A 23 2.02 6.44 24.48
C ASP A 23 2.14 7.61 23.50
N ALA A 24 2.71 8.74 23.94
CA ALA A 24 2.95 9.90 23.07
C ALA A 24 4.01 9.61 21.99
N GLU A 25 5.05 8.86 22.34
CA GLU A 25 6.07 8.42 21.38
C GLU A 25 5.50 7.41 20.41
N ILE A 26 4.74 6.43 20.88
CA ILE A 26 4.06 5.45 20.02
C ILE A 26 3.14 6.18 19.04
N LYS A 27 2.27 7.06 19.54
CA LYS A 27 1.33 7.83 18.70
C LYS A 27 2.02 8.69 17.62
N ALA A 28 3.21 9.21 17.91
CA ALA A 28 3.96 10.03 16.95
C ALA A 28 4.53 9.20 15.78
N TRP A 29 4.78 7.91 15.98
CA TRP A 29 5.34 7.00 15.00
C TRP A 29 4.29 6.09 14.33
N ASP A 30 3.17 5.84 15.01
CA ASP A 30 2.05 5.02 14.54
C ASP A 30 1.15 5.83 13.60
N ILE A 31 1.69 6.10 12.42
CA ILE A 31 1.05 6.91 11.36
C ILE A 31 0.83 6.11 10.08
N ASP A 32 1.11 4.83 10.08
CA ASP A 32 0.94 3.95 8.93
C ASP A 32 -0.50 3.46 8.77
N VAL A 33 -0.83 3.13 7.53
CA VAL A 33 -2.08 2.45 7.20
C VAL A 33 -1.79 1.00 6.90
N ARG A 34 -2.23 0.13 7.78
CA ARG A 34 -1.98 -1.31 7.69
C ARG A 34 -2.82 -1.99 6.61
N PRO A 35 -2.45 -3.21 6.16
CA PRO A 35 -3.22 -3.97 5.19
C PRO A 35 -4.66 -4.31 5.62
N ASP A 36 -4.93 -4.33 6.92
CA ASP A 36 -6.25 -4.50 7.52
C ASP A 36 -7.00 -3.17 7.72
N PHE A 37 -6.45 -2.07 7.17
CA PHE A 37 -6.96 -0.70 7.25
C PHE A 37 -6.96 -0.08 8.66
N VAL A 38 -6.33 -0.69 9.64
CA VAL A 38 -6.05 -0.01 10.91
C VAL A 38 -5.15 1.19 10.63
N GLY A 39 -5.47 2.34 11.21
CA GLY A 39 -4.78 3.61 10.96
C GLY A 39 -5.32 4.42 9.77
N LEU A 40 -6.24 3.86 8.96
CA LEU A 40 -6.82 4.59 7.83
C LEU A 40 -7.75 5.71 8.34
N PRO A 41 -7.45 7.00 8.05
CA PRO A 41 -8.30 8.09 8.50
C PRO A 41 -9.61 8.14 7.71
N PRO A 42 -10.73 8.58 8.34
CA PRO A 42 -11.98 8.80 7.64
C PRO A 42 -11.83 9.90 6.58
N GLY A 43 -12.44 9.68 5.42
CA GLY A 43 -12.42 10.62 4.30
C GLY A 43 -12.92 9.97 3.02
N SER A 44 -13.01 10.78 1.96
CA SER A 44 -13.44 10.33 0.63
C SER A 44 -12.91 11.25 -0.47
N GLY A 45 -12.84 10.71 -1.71
CA GLY A 45 -12.47 11.49 -2.88
C GLY A 45 -12.97 10.83 -4.16
N SER A 46 -13.44 11.65 -5.11
CA SER A 46 -13.92 11.19 -6.41
C SER A 46 -12.77 11.01 -7.40
N VAL A 47 -12.99 10.19 -8.43
CA VAL A 47 -12.09 10.06 -9.58
C VAL A 47 -11.89 11.43 -10.26
N ALA A 48 -12.96 12.20 -10.44
CA ALA A 48 -12.90 13.51 -11.10
C ALA A 48 -12.06 14.53 -10.31
N ASP A 49 -12.21 14.61 -8.98
CA ASP A 49 -11.38 15.46 -8.14
C ASP A 49 -9.91 15.00 -8.18
N GLY A 50 -9.71 13.68 -8.21
CA GLY A 50 -8.40 13.06 -8.31
C GLY A 50 -7.68 13.40 -9.61
N GLU A 51 -8.38 13.43 -10.74
CA GLU A 51 -7.84 13.84 -12.04
C GLU A 51 -7.33 15.28 -12.00
N MET A 52 -8.12 16.21 -11.45
CA MET A 52 -7.70 17.61 -11.32
C MET A 52 -6.44 17.76 -10.47
N LEU A 53 -6.41 17.09 -9.32
CA LEU A 53 -5.24 17.09 -8.43
C LEU A 53 -4.02 16.43 -9.07
N TRP A 54 -4.24 15.37 -9.85
CA TRP A 54 -3.20 14.65 -10.56
C TRP A 54 -2.50 15.55 -11.57
N ILE A 55 -3.26 16.26 -12.41
CA ILE A 55 -2.73 17.20 -13.40
C ILE A 55 -1.91 18.29 -12.71
N GLU A 56 -2.40 18.81 -11.60
CA GLU A 56 -1.74 19.90 -10.86
C GLU A 56 -0.46 19.48 -10.15
N LYS A 57 -0.44 18.27 -9.52
CA LYS A 57 0.58 17.91 -8.54
C LYS A 57 1.41 16.68 -8.89
N CYS A 58 0.99 15.86 -9.84
CA CYS A 58 1.57 14.54 -10.07
C CYS A 58 2.08 14.31 -11.50
N SER A 59 1.34 14.84 -12.50
CA SER A 59 1.57 14.52 -13.92
C SER A 59 2.94 14.95 -14.42
N SER A 60 3.51 16.02 -13.88
CA SER A 60 4.85 16.50 -14.26
C SER A 60 5.97 15.44 -14.09
N CYS A 61 5.80 14.52 -13.13
CA CYS A 61 6.74 13.45 -12.87
C CYS A 61 6.24 12.09 -13.36
N HIS A 62 4.91 11.83 -13.29
CA HIS A 62 4.33 10.52 -13.56
C HIS A 62 3.61 10.42 -14.92
N GLY A 63 3.52 11.53 -15.68
CA GLY A 63 2.74 11.61 -16.91
C GLY A 63 1.25 11.78 -16.64
N ASP A 64 0.50 12.22 -17.64
CA ASP A 64 -0.93 12.50 -17.48
C ASP A 64 -1.75 11.25 -17.14
N PHE A 65 -1.28 10.09 -17.57
CA PHE A 65 -1.94 8.79 -17.35
C PHE A 65 -1.13 7.86 -16.44
N GLY A 66 -0.16 8.37 -15.69
CA GLY A 66 0.66 7.56 -14.79
C GLY A 66 1.60 6.58 -15.50
N ASP A 67 1.85 6.78 -16.77
CA ASP A 67 2.59 5.88 -17.68
C ASP A 67 4.00 6.40 -18.01
N ALA A 68 4.41 7.56 -17.48
CA ALA A 68 5.74 8.10 -17.71
C ALA A 68 6.83 7.14 -17.20
N ASN A 69 7.89 7.00 -18.02
CA ASN A 69 9.01 6.10 -17.74
C ASN A 69 10.36 6.79 -18.01
N HIS A 70 10.44 8.09 -17.72
CA HIS A 70 11.66 8.86 -17.98
C HIS A 70 12.55 8.96 -16.73
N VAL A 71 11.93 9.22 -15.57
CA VAL A 71 12.63 9.39 -14.28
C VAL A 71 12.24 8.29 -13.32
N PHE A 72 10.95 7.99 -13.25
CA PHE A 72 10.39 6.97 -12.37
C PHE A 72 9.76 5.83 -13.18
N PRO A 73 9.72 4.61 -12.64
CA PRO A 73 8.96 3.54 -13.27
C PRO A 73 7.48 3.93 -13.39
N PRO A 74 6.80 3.52 -14.46
CA PRO A 74 5.39 3.84 -14.65
C PRO A 74 4.55 3.27 -13.52
N LEU A 75 3.50 4.00 -13.14
CA LEU A 75 2.58 3.56 -12.11
C LEU A 75 1.54 2.60 -12.66
N ILE A 76 1.08 2.86 -13.90
CA ILE A 76 -0.04 2.19 -14.57
C ILE A 76 0.45 1.39 -15.77
N GLY A 77 -0.29 0.33 -16.11
CA GLY A 77 -0.08 -0.52 -17.29
C GLY A 77 0.32 -1.95 -16.93
N ASN A 78 0.27 -2.80 -17.95
CA ASN A 78 0.62 -4.23 -17.90
C ASN A 78 -0.23 -5.06 -16.91
N THR A 79 -1.42 -4.60 -16.55
CA THR A 79 -2.46 -5.35 -15.85
C THR A 79 -3.67 -5.56 -16.75
N THR A 80 -4.43 -6.61 -16.50
CA THR A 80 -5.58 -7.02 -17.28
C THR A 80 -6.80 -7.28 -16.39
N ALA A 81 -7.98 -7.35 -16.98
CA ALA A 81 -9.19 -7.76 -16.26
C ALA A 81 -9.02 -9.15 -15.60
N GLN A 82 -8.31 -10.07 -16.27
CA GLN A 82 -8.02 -11.39 -15.71
C GLN A 82 -7.12 -11.32 -14.46
N ASP A 83 -6.18 -10.36 -14.40
CA ASP A 83 -5.37 -10.14 -13.21
C ASP A 83 -6.21 -9.62 -12.03
N ILE A 84 -7.19 -8.75 -12.32
CA ILE A 84 -8.17 -8.28 -11.32
C ILE A 84 -9.02 -9.45 -10.81
N GLU A 85 -9.46 -10.34 -11.69
CA GLU A 85 -10.25 -11.52 -11.31
C GLU A 85 -9.45 -12.48 -10.45
N THR A 86 -8.26 -12.87 -10.89
CA THR A 86 -7.41 -13.86 -10.20
C THR A 86 -6.64 -13.29 -9.01
N GLY A 87 -6.41 -11.98 -8.98
CA GLY A 87 -5.54 -11.32 -8.02
C GLY A 87 -4.07 -11.64 -8.22
N ARG A 88 -3.65 -12.02 -9.43
CA ARG A 88 -2.27 -12.35 -9.78
C ARG A 88 -1.88 -11.69 -11.10
N ALA A 89 -1.02 -10.69 -11.03
CA ALA A 89 -0.50 -9.99 -12.21
C ALA A 89 0.40 -10.93 -13.02
N ALA A 90 -0.15 -11.48 -14.11
CA ALA A 90 0.52 -12.47 -14.95
C ALA A 90 1.81 -11.93 -15.59
N ALA A 91 1.83 -10.65 -15.95
CA ALA A 91 2.98 -9.98 -16.56
C ALA A 91 4.22 -9.91 -15.65
N LEU A 92 4.09 -10.12 -14.33
CA LEU A 92 5.24 -10.20 -13.41
C LEU A 92 6.15 -11.38 -13.70
N LYS A 93 5.65 -12.42 -14.38
CA LYS A 93 6.43 -13.60 -14.77
C LYS A 93 7.27 -13.37 -16.03
N ASP A 94 6.97 -12.33 -16.79
CA ASP A 94 7.69 -11.98 -18.02
C ASP A 94 8.82 -10.99 -17.71
N PRO A 95 10.11 -11.39 -17.78
CA PRO A 95 11.23 -10.50 -17.48
C PRO A 95 11.40 -9.37 -18.52
N GLY A 96 10.81 -9.49 -19.70
CA GLY A 96 10.85 -8.49 -20.77
C GLY A 96 9.82 -7.37 -20.60
N ARG A 97 8.88 -7.50 -19.68
CA ARG A 97 7.85 -6.50 -19.44
C ARG A 97 8.30 -5.41 -18.48
N THR A 98 7.96 -4.16 -18.82
CA THR A 98 8.12 -3.04 -17.88
C THR A 98 7.26 -3.28 -16.65
N ARG A 99 7.87 -3.18 -15.46
CA ARG A 99 7.18 -3.40 -14.19
C ARG A 99 6.57 -2.10 -13.69
N THR A 100 5.25 -2.04 -13.68
CA THR A 100 4.50 -0.90 -13.14
C THR A 100 4.25 -1.04 -11.65
N THR A 101 3.89 0.06 -11.00
CA THR A 101 3.57 0.03 -9.56
C THR A 101 2.31 -0.80 -9.30
N ILE A 102 1.25 -0.59 -10.10
CA ILE A 102 -0.04 -1.25 -9.89
C ILE A 102 0.03 -2.79 -10.03
N MET A 103 0.90 -3.29 -10.90
CA MET A 103 1.08 -4.74 -11.04
C MET A 103 1.92 -5.37 -9.93
N LYS A 104 2.66 -4.59 -9.15
CA LYS A 104 3.51 -5.09 -8.04
C LYS A 104 2.83 -5.00 -6.69
N VAL A 105 2.05 -3.94 -6.47
CA VAL A 105 1.44 -3.66 -5.17
C VAL A 105 0.29 -4.63 -4.90
N SER A 106 0.34 -5.32 -3.76
CA SER A 106 -0.67 -6.28 -3.34
C SER A 106 -1.81 -5.66 -2.54
N THR A 107 -1.58 -4.51 -1.88
CA THR A 107 -2.57 -3.87 -1.01
C THR A 107 -2.81 -2.42 -1.40
N VAL A 108 -4.08 -2.03 -1.46
CA VAL A 108 -4.48 -0.64 -1.73
C VAL A 108 -4.08 0.29 -0.58
N SER A 109 -4.03 -0.21 0.64
CA SER A 109 -3.55 0.54 1.81
C SER A 109 -2.12 1.03 1.65
N THR A 110 -1.23 0.22 1.04
CA THR A 110 0.14 0.63 0.72
C THR A 110 0.18 1.83 -0.22
N LEU A 111 -0.70 1.87 -1.23
CA LEU A 111 -0.78 3.03 -2.14
C LEU A 111 -1.28 4.27 -1.39
N TRP A 112 -2.34 4.12 -0.61
CA TRP A 112 -2.88 5.21 0.20
C TRP A 112 -1.81 5.80 1.14
N ASP A 113 -1.16 4.93 1.91
CA ASP A 113 -0.13 5.30 2.89
C ASP A 113 1.07 5.98 2.23
N PHE A 114 1.54 5.44 1.11
CA PHE A 114 2.67 6.02 0.38
C PHE A 114 2.34 7.40 -0.20
N ILE A 115 1.15 7.58 -0.79
CA ILE A 115 0.71 8.89 -1.29
C ILE A 115 0.64 9.89 -0.12
N ASN A 116 0.01 9.50 0.99
CA ASN A 116 -0.15 10.36 2.16
C ASN A 116 1.20 10.80 2.77
N ARG A 117 2.19 9.89 2.82
CA ARG A 117 3.45 10.16 3.52
C ARG A 117 4.54 10.73 2.64
N ALA A 118 4.59 10.35 1.37
CA ALA A 118 5.73 10.60 0.52
C ALA A 118 5.44 11.43 -0.72
N MET A 119 4.15 11.63 -1.09
CA MET A 119 3.78 12.35 -2.30
C MET A 119 2.99 13.63 -2.00
N PRO A 120 3.11 14.68 -2.84
CA PRO A 120 4.11 14.88 -3.90
C PRO A 120 5.53 14.88 -3.34
N TRP A 121 6.51 14.34 -4.08
CA TRP A 121 7.88 14.16 -3.58
C TRP A 121 8.58 15.48 -3.21
N ASP A 122 8.28 16.55 -3.91
CA ASP A 122 8.79 17.90 -3.62
C ASP A 122 8.13 18.54 -2.38
N LYS A 123 6.94 18.05 -1.97
CA LYS A 123 6.17 18.54 -0.81
C LYS A 123 5.49 17.40 -0.06
N PRO A 124 6.23 16.47 0.55
CA PRO A 124 5.64 15.35 1.28
C PRO A 124 4.67 15.81 2.37
N LYS A 125 3.60 15.05 2.59
CA LYS A 125 2.55 15.34 3.59
C LYS A 125 1.77 16.65 3.37
N SER A 126 1.78 17.19 2.16
CA SER A 126 1.03 18.41 1.83
C SER A 126 -0.42 18.16 1.41
N LEU A 127 -0.75 16.91 1.06
CA LEU A 127 -2.11 16.53 0.69
C LEU A 127 -2.99 16.38 1.94
N LYS A 128 -4.23 16.84 1.83
CA LYS A 128 -5.29 16.56 2.81
C LYS A 128 -5.77 15.12 2.63
N THR A 129 -6.39 14.57 3.66
CA THR A 129 -6.92 13.20 3.63
C THR A 129 -7.82 12.92 2.41
N ASP A 130 -8.78 13.81 2.13
CA ASP A 130 -9.68 13.66 0.99
C ASP A 130 -8.94 13.78 -0.36
N GLU A 131 -7.90 14.61 -0.44
CA GLU A 131 -7.05 14.71 -1.63
C GLU A 131 -6.27 13.41 -1.88
N VAL A 132 -5.83 12.71 -0.82
CA VAL A 132 -5.19 11.39 -0.95
C VAL A 132 -6.17 10.35 -1.50
N TYR A 133 -7.41 10.33 -0.98
CA TYR A 133 -8.47 9.47 -1.50
C TYR A 133 -8.78 9.76 -2.97
N ALA A 134 -8.88 11.04 -3.34
CA ALA A 134 -9.17 11.44 -4.70
C ALA A 134 -8.05 11.02 -5.68
N VAL A 135 -6.80 11.33 -5.37
CA VAL A 135 -5.64 10.91 -6.20
C VAL A 135 -5.58 9.40 -6.33
N LEU A 136 -5.82 8.66 -5.25
CA LEU A 136 -5.85 7.20 -5.29
C LEU A 136 -7.03 6.69 -6.13
N ALA A 137 -8.23 7.30 -6.03
CA ALA A 137 -9.37 6.94 -6.86
C ALA A 137 -9.06 7.09 -8.35
N TYR A 138 -8.41 8.19 -8.74
CA TYR A 138 -7.98 8.40 -10.13
C TYR A 138 -6.97 7.34 -10.60
N LEU A 139 -5.94 7.03 -9.82
CA LEU A 139 -4.99 5.97 -10.13
C LEU A 139 -5.67 4.60 -10.30
N LEU A 140 -6.64 4.28 -9.45
CA LEU A 140 -7.39 3.05 -9.53
C LEU A 140 -8.30 3.01 -10.78
N ASN A 141 -8.83 4.16 -11.21
CA ASN A 141 -9.58 4.29 -12.44
C ASN A 141 -8.68 4.12 -13.68
N LEU A 142 -7.52 4.77 -13.72
CA LEU A 142 -6.53 4.57 -14.78
C LEU A 142 -6.08 3.10 -14.92
N ALA A 143 -6.11 2.35 -13.81
CA ALA A 143 -5.82 0.92 -13.78
C ALA A 143 -7.04 0.03 -14.06
N GLU A 144 -8.19 0.61 -14.43
CA GLU A 144 -9.47 -0.09 -14.72
C GLU A 144 -10.01 -0.91 -13.52
N ILE A 145 -9.59 -0.58 -12.30
CA ILE A 145 -10.03 -1.25 -11.06
C ILE A 145 -11.39 -0.71 -10.61
N VAL A 146 -11.62 0.59 -10.78
CA VAL A 146 -12.87 1.27 -10.45
C VAL A 146 -13.40 2.08 -11.65
N PRO A 147 -14.71 2.31 -11.77
CA PRO A 147 -15.29 3.12 -12.85
C PRO A 147 -15.01 4.62 -12.64
N ALA A 148 -15.24 5.42 -13.70
CA ALA A 148 -14.93 6.87 -13.71
C ALA A 148 -15.79 7.71 -12.75
N ASP A 149 -16.97 7.23 -12.38
CA ASP A 149 -17.88 7.87 -11.43
C ASP A 149 -17.68 7.42 -9.97
N TYR A 150 -16.60 6.67 -9.70
CA TYR A 150 -16.33 6.12 -8.38
C TYR A 150 -15.90 7.20 -7.37
N VAL A 151 -16.42 7.08 -6.15
CA VAL A 151 -15.96 7.85 -4.99
C VAL A 151 -15.33 6.86 -4.00
N LEU A 152 -14.02 6.95 -3.83
CA LEU A 152 -13.27 6.12 -2.88
C LEU A 152 -13.40 6.72 -1.47
N SER A 153 -13.62 5.86 -0.48
CA SER A 153 -13.71 6.26 0.93
C SER A 153 -13.15 5.18 1.86
N ASN A 154 -12.97 5.52 3.14
CA ASN A 154 -12.62 4.56 4.17
C ASN A 154 -13.67 3.43 4.31
N GLU A 155 -14.92 3.65 3.92
CA GLU A 155 -15.99 2.66 4.04
C GLU A 155 -15.96 1.62 2.92
N ASN A 156 -15.46 1.98 1.72
CA ASN A 156 -15.50 1.11 0.55
C ASN A 156 -14.12 0.63 0.06
N ILE A 157 -13.03 1.11 0.64
CA ILE A 157 -11.66 0.73 0.23
C ILE A 157 -11.39 -0.78 0.38
N ALA A 158 -12.04 -1.46 1.31
CA ALA A 158 -11.93 -2.91 1.47
C ALA A 158 -12.50 -3.67 0.26
N TRP A 159 -13.55 -3.14 -0.37
CA TRP A 159 -14.03 -3.68 -1.65
C TRP A 159 -13.00 -3.49 -2.77
N VAL A 160 -12.35 -2.32 -2.84
CA VAL A 160 -11.25 -2.06 -3.79
C VAL A 160 -10.10 -3.03 -3.58
N GLN A 161 -9.74 -3.34 -2.32
CA GLN A 161 -8.72 -4.34 -2.00
C GLN A 161 -9.03 -5.70 -2.65
N SER A 162 -10.30 -6.10 -2.70
CA SER A 162 -10.71 -7.36 -3.34
C SER A 162 -10.50 -7.38 -4.86
N ARG A 163 -10.26 -6.22 -5.46
CA ARG A 163 -10.05 -6.03 -6.90
C ARG A 163 -8.59 -5.71 -7.27
N MET A 164 -7.69 -5.58 -6.30
CA MET A 164 -6.28 -5.31 -6.61
C MET A 164 -5.70 -6.44 -7.46
N PRO A 165 -5.06 -6.12 -8.61
CA PRO A 165 -4.65 -7.11 -9.60
C PRO A 165 -3.54 -8.04 -9.12
N ASN A 166 -2.84 -7.70 -8.03
CA ASN A 166 -1.79 -8.54 -7.44
C ASN A 166 -2.04 -8.88 -5.97
N ARG A 167 -3.30 -8.83 -5.49
CA ARG A 167 -3.63 -9.10 -4.08
C ARG A 167 -3.19 -10.48 -3.58
N ASN A 168 -3.09 -11.46 -4.49
CA ASN A 168 -2.65 -12.82 -4.21
C ASN A 168 -1.21 -13.07 -4.69
N GLY A 169 -0.47 -12.02 -5.05
CA GLY A 169 0.90 -12.13 -5.59
C GLY A 169 1.97 -12.35 -4.53
N MET A 170 1.72 -11.93 -3.31
CA MET A 170 2.60 -12.20 -2.17
C MET A 170 2.44 -13.66 -1.76
N THR A 171 3.53 -14.42 -1.82
CA THR A 171 3.58 -15.79 -1.33
C THR A 171 4.52 -15.86 -0.13
N LEU A 172 4.22 -16.72 0.83
CA LEU A 172 5.12 -17.02 1.95
C LEU A 172 6.26 -17.98 1.54
N ASP A 173 6.17 -18.55 0.36
CA ASP A 173 7.19 -19.45 -0.19
C ASP A 173 8.31 -18.62 -0.86
N HIS A 174 9.08 -17.95 -0.03
CA HIS A 174 10.34 -17.37 -0.42
C HIS A 174 11.40 -18.44 -0.23
N GLY A 175 11.86 -19.08 -1.31
CA GLY A 175 12.86 -20.14 -1.25
C GLY A 175 14.16 -19.80 -0.50
N MET A 176 14.39 -18.51 -0.19
CA MET A 176 15.48 -18.03 0.65
C MET A 176 15.25 -18.21 2.16
N TRP A 177 14.03 -18.48 2.60
CA TRP A 177 13.66 -18.59 4.02
C TRP A 177 13.12 -19.96 4.38
N LYS A 178 13.47 -21.00 3.63
CA LYS A 178 13.41 -22.34 4.19
C LYS A 178 14.43 -22.38 5.33
N ILE A 179 14.02 -21.89 6.47
CA ILE A 179 14.63 -22.29 7.73
C ILE A 179 14.25 -23.76 7.83
N ASP A 180 15.16 -24.63 7.37
CA ASP A 180 15.10 -26.05 7.61
C ASP A 180 15.24 -26.28 9.12
N GLY A 181 14.23 -25.92 9.81
CA GLY A 181 14.01 -26.18 11.21
C GLY A 181 12.84 -27.12 11.33
N LYS A 182 13.08 -28.37 10.87
CA LYS A 182 12.25 -29.57 11.17
C LYS A 182 10.76 -29.35 11.13
#